data_ca80afe38f22e3940a73fd717c2a9da9
#
_entry.id   ca80afe38f22e3940a73fd717c2a9da9
#
_cell.length_a   1.000
_cell.length_b   1.000
_cell.length_c   1.000
_cell.angle_alpha   90.00
_cell.angle_beta   90.00
_cell.angle_gamma   90.00
#
_symmetry.space_group_name_H-M   'P 1'
#
loop_
_entity.id
_entity.type
_entity.pdbx_description
1 polymer ?
#
loop_
_entity_poly.entity_id
_entity_poly.type
_entity_poly.pdbx_seq_one_letter_code
_entity_poly.pdbx_strand_id
1 'polypeptide(L)' 'MKMCIACGMPMTTIGDYPLHDMSKNYCKHCAHQDGSMKSFDEKWQEVTLRYAKNHNIDYSVAKQTAYIILKKLPAWKRR' A
#
# COMPACT_ATOMS: atom_id res chain seq x y z
N MET A 1 4.08 -0.13 -17.83
CA MET A 1 4.35 -0.26 -16.39
C MET A 1 3.09 0.05 -15.59
N LYS A 2 2.77 -0.81 -14.63
CA LYS A 2 1.61 -0.62 -13.77
C LYS A 2 2.00 0.04 -12.46
N MET A 3 1.06 0.78 -11.89
CA MET A 3 1.20 1.30 -10.53
C MET A 3 0.29 0.51 -9.61
N CYS A 4 0.77 0.19 -8.41
CA CYS A 4 -0.06 -0.48 -7.41
C CYS A 4 -1.21 0.43 -6.99
N ILE A 5 -2.45 -0.09 -7.07
CA ILE A 5 -3.62 0.72 -6.72
C ILE A 5 -3.76 0.95 -5.22
N ALA A 6 -3.02 0.20 -4.41
CA ALA A 6 -3.14 0.25 -2.94
C ALA A 6 -2.03 1.02 -2.26
N CYS A 7 -0.87 1.24 -2.93
CA CYS A 7 0.22 2.01 -2.32
C CYS A 7 0.96 2.92 -3.30
N GLY A 8 0.66 2.84 -4.59
CA GLY A 8 1.27 3.70 -5.60
C GLY A 8 2.66 3.28 -6.04
N MET A 9 3.17 2.15 -5.59
CA MET A 9 4.48 1.67 -5.99
C MET A 9 4.46 1.21 -7.45
N PRO A 10 5.47 1.56 -8.27
CA PRO A 10 5.54 1.02 -9.62
C PRO A 10 5.86 -0.48 -9.59
N MET A 11 5.14 -1.24 -10.41
CA MET A 11 5.35 -2.68 -10.54
C MET A 11 6.03 -2.97 -11.86
N THR A 12 7.36 -3.11 -11.83
CA THR A 12 8.18 -3.19 -13.03
C THR A 12 8.60 -4.61 -13.40
N THR A 13 8.63 -5.52 -12.42
CA THR A 13 9.05 -6.91 -12.65
C THR A 13 7.99 -7.85 -12.13
N ILE A 14 8.05 -9.11 -12.59
CA ILE A 14 7.10 -10.14 -12.13
C ILE A 14 7.19 -10.34 -10.62
N GLY A 15 8.37 -10.11 -10.03
CA GLY A 15 8.56 -10.23 -8.59
C GLY A 15 7.83 -9.18 -7.77
N ASP A 16 7.36 -8.09 -8.40
CA ASP A 16 6.60 -7.06 -7.72
C ASP A 16 5.13 -7.41 -7.56
N TYR A 17 4.66 -8.47 -8.23
CA TYR A 17 3.27 -8.89 -8.19
C TYR A 17 3.05 -9.99 -7.17
N PRO A 18 1.86 -10.04 -6.52
CA PRO A 18 1.58 -11.12 -5.56
C PRO A 18 1.58 -12.46 -6.27
N LEU A 19 2.29 -13.42 -5.71
CA LEU A 19 2.43 -14.77 -6.25
C LEU A 19 2.90 -14.78 -7.72
N HIS A 20 3.65 -13.74 -8.13
CA HIS A 20 4.11 -13.56 -9.50
C HIS A 20 2.96 -13.51 -10.52
N ASP A 21 1.79 -13.09 -10.09
CA ASP A 21 0.58 -13.05 -10.92
C ASP A 21 0.37 -11.63 -11.46
N MET A 22 0.75 -11.42 -12.70
CA MET A 22 0.69 -10.10 -13.34
C MET A 22 -0.74 -9.63 -13.65
N SER A 23 -1.74 -10.46 -13.40
CA SER A 23 -3.13 -10.04 -13.57
C SER A 23 -3.62 -9.16 -12.41
N LYS A 24 -2.88 -9.14 -11.29
CA LYS A 24 -3.25 -8.34 -10.13
C LYS A 24 -2.90 -6.87 -10.34
N ASN A 25 -3.67 -6.00 -9.69
CA ASN A 25 -3.47 -4.54 -9.79
C ASN A 25 -2.73 -3.97 -8.58
N TYR A 26 -2.29 -4.82 -7.66
CA TYR A 26 -1.61 -4.40 -6.45
C TYR A 26 -0.30 -5.18 -6.30
N CYS A 27 0.63 -4.61 -5.55
CA CYS A 27 1.96 -5.20 -5.41
C CYS A 27 1.99 -6.27 -4.33
N LYS A 28 3.10 -7.01 -4.28
CA LYS A 28 3.28 -8.08 -3.29
C LYS A 28 3.20 -7.57 -1.85
N HIS A 29 3.60 -6.32 -1.62
CA HIS A 29 3.55 -5.73 -0.27
C HIS A 29 2.13 -5.37 0.16
N CYS A 30 1.20 -5.30 -0.78
CA CYS A 30 -0.20 -5.02 -0.50
C CYS A 30 -1.04 -6.29 -0.52
N ALA A 31 -0.40 -7.46 -0.50
CA ALA A 31 -1.07 -8.74 -0.57
C ALA A 31 -0.69 -9.63 0.61
N HIS A 32 -1.63 -10.48 1.00
CA HIS A 32 -1.37 -11.55 1.96
C HIS A 32 -0.64 -12.70 1.25
N GLN A 33 -0.22 -13.70 2.04
CA GLN A 33 0.49 -14.86 1.48
C GLN A 33 -0.32 -15.62 0.44
N ASP A 34 -1.65 -15.59 0.54
CA ASP A 34 -2.53 -16.28 -0.39
C ASP A 34 -2.81 -15.45 -1.65
N GLY A 35 -2.24 -14.27 -1.76
CA GLY A 35 -2.41 -13.40 -2.92
C GLY A 35 -3.57 -12.42 -2.84
N SER A 36 -4.38 -12.49 -1.78
CA SER A 36 -5.48 -11.53 -1.60
C SER A 36 -4.96 -10.17 -1.15
N MET A 37 -5.67 -9.11 -1.55
CA MET A 37 -5.25 -7.76 -1.20
C MET A 37 -5.51 -7.47 0.28
N LYS A 38 -4.55 -6.80 0.94
CA LYS A 38 -4.71 -6.38 2.32
C LYS A 38 -5.83 -5.35 2.44
N SER A 39 -6.44 -5.27 3.62
CA SER A 39 -7.49 -4.30 3.88
C SER A 39 -6.90 -2.90 4.02
N PHE A 40 -7.78 -1.88 3.95
CA PHE A 40 -7.37 -0.50 4.17
C PHE A 40 -6.71 -0.32 5.54
N ASP A 41 -7.32 -0.90 6.57
CA ASP A 41 -6.79 -0.77 7.94
C ASP A 41 -5.39 -1.36 8.05
N GLU A 42 -5.16 -2.51 7.44
CA GLU A 42 -3.84 -3.14 7.43
C GLU A 42 -2.81 -2.26 6.75
N LYS A 43 -3.15 -1.71 5.60
CA LYS A 43 -2.25 -0.82 4.87
C LYS A 43 -2.05 0.50 5.59
N TRP A 44 -3.10 1.04 6.17
CA TRP A 44 -3.02 2.28 6.92
C TRP A 44 -2.02 2.16 8.08
N GLN A 45 -2.15 1.09 8.85
CA GLN A 45 -1.24 0.86 9.97
C GLN A 45 0.20 0.67 9.49
N GLU A 46 0.38 -0.12 8.45
CA GLU A 46 1.70 -0.41 7.88
C GLU A 46 2.39 0.85 7.36
N VAL A 47 1.66 1.65 6.58
CA VAL A 47 2.21 2.88 6.01
C VAL A 47 2.47 3.91 7.12
N THR A 48 1.60 3.97 8.12
CA THR A 48 1.78 4.86 9.26
C THR A 48 3.10 4.56 9.98
N LEU A 49 3.35 3.30 10.28
CA LEU A 49 4.57 2.91 11.00
C LEU A 49 5.82 3.23 10.18
N ARG A 50 5.77 2.92 8.89
CA ARG A 50 6.90 3.18 8.01
C ARG A 50 7.18 4.68 7.89
N TYR A 51 6.12 5.47 7.71
CA TYR A 51 6.24 6.91 7.55
C TYR A 51 6.78 7.55 8.83
N ALA A 52 6.27 7.13 9.99
CA ALA A 52 6.74 7.66 11.27
C ALA A 52 8.22 7.38 11.46
N LYS A 53 8.66 6.18 11.12
CA LYS A 53 10.05 5.76 11.25
C LYS A 53 10.96 6.52 10.29
N ASN A 54 10.55 6.61 9.01
CA ASN A 54 11.39 7.20 7.98
C ASN A 54 11.54 8.72 8.13
N HIS A 55 10.53 9.38 8.68
CA HIS A 55 10.54 10.83 8.83
C HIS A 55 10.69 11.28 10.26
N ASN A 56 10.84 10.34 11.19
CA ASN A 56 11.07 10.63 12.61
C ASN A 56 10.03 11.60 13.17
N ILE A 57 8.76 11.30 12.95
CA ILE A 57 7.65 12.13 13.42
C ILE A 57 6.74 11.32 14.33
N ASP A 58 5.84 12.02 15.06
CA ASP A 58 4.89 11.39 15.95
C ASP A 58 3.97 10.43 15.18
N TYR A 59 3.60 9.33 15.85
CA TYR A 59 2.71 8.34 15.28
C TYR A 59 1.37 8.96 14.85
N SER A 60 0.81 9.85 15.68
CA SER A 60 -0.48 10.47 15.35
C SER A 60 -0.41 11.33 14.09
N VAL A 61 0.70 12.04 13.90
CA VAL A 61 0.90 12.86 12.69
C VAL A 61 1.08 11.94 11.49
N ALA A 62 1.88 10.89 11.65
CA ALA A 62 2.10 9.92 10.57
C ALA A 62 0.80 9.24 10.17
N LYS A 63 -0.06 8.93 11.14
CA LYS A 63 -1.35 8.29 10.89
C LYS A 63 -2.25 9.15 10.02
N GLN A 64 -2.34 10.43 10.34
CA GLN A 64 -3.15 11.36 9.54
C GLN A 64 -2.59 11.53 8.14
N THR A 65 -1.27 11.66 8.03
CA THR A 65 -0.61 11.81 6.73
C THR A 65 -0.81 10.57 5.86
N ALA A 66 -0.64 9.39 6.46
CA ALA A 66 -0.84 8.13 5.75
C ALA A 66 -2.27 7.98 5.25
N TYR A 67 -3.24 8.39 6.06
CA TYR A 67 -4.65 8.37 5.66
C TYR A 67 -4.88 9.21 4.41
N ILE A 68 -4.37 10.43 4.41
CA ILE A 68 -4.53 11.35 3.28
C ILE A 68 -3.89 10.76 2.02
N ILE A 69 -2.69 10.21 2.15
CA ILE A 69 -1.97 9.63 1.01
C ILE A 69 -2.74 8.44 0.44
N LEU A 70 -3.19 7.52 1.32
CA LEU A 70 -3.88 6.32 0.88
C LEU A 70 -5.23 6.62 0.22
N LYS A 71 -5.96 7.60 0.75
CA LYS A 71 -7.28 7.94 0.20
C LYS A 71 -7.24 8.52 -1.19
N LYS A 72 -6.06 8.92 -1.66
CA LYS A 72 -5.88 9.40 -3.04
C LYS A 72 -5.66 8.27 -4.02
N LEU A 73 -5.39 7.05 -3.53
CA LEU A 73 -5.09 5.92 -4.39
C LEU A 73 -6.36 5.23 -4.87
N PRO A 74 -6.36 4.65 -6.09
CA PRO A 74 -7.58 4.06 -6.66
C PRO A 74 -8.29 3.05 -5.79
N ALA A 75 -7.52 2.19 -5.08
CA ALA A 75 -8.12 1.16 -4.25
C ALA A 75 -8.93 1.72 -3.08
N TRP A 76 -8.60 2.93 -2.61
CA TRP A 76 -9.15 3.48 -1.37
C TRP A 76 -9.99 4.75 -1.56
N LYS A 77 -10.09 5.24 -2.77
CA LYS A 77 -10.76 6.52 -3.04
C LYS A 77 -12.21 6.55 -2.61
N ARG A 78 -12.89 5.40 -2.65
CA ARG A 78 -14.32 5.32 -2.39
C ARG A 78 -14.67 4.70 -1.03
N ARG A 79 -13.72 4.63 -0.16
CA ARG A 79 -13.98 4.04 1.16
C ARG A 79 -14.40 5.11 2.15
#